data_9124e73a1dd3a149eb418b4f122f29f6
#
_entry.id   9124e73a1dd3a149eb418b4f122f29f6
#
_cell.length_a   1.000
_cell.length_b   1.000
_cell.length_c   1.000
_cell.angle_alpha   90.00
_cell.angle_beta   90.00
_cell.angle_gamma   90.00
#
_symmetry.space_group_name_H-M   'P 1'
#
loop_
_entity.id
_entity.type
_entity.pdbx_description
1 polymer ?
#
loop_
_entity_poly.entity_id
_entity_poly.type
_entity_poly.pdbx_seq_one_letter_code
_entity_poly.pdbx_strand_id
1 'polypeptide(L)'
;RNTLEFKGKHTSKFLHTAFGLMLLAILVFFVAGELIMPKEDPTGRGNCALYDGEWERVLADGTREPVKVPGQCKAARGEVVRIETALSESQEDVWYCMRASQQDMQVYIGDELIKEYTTKDSRLFGNNSASAFVFFEVTAEKSGQTLAIELTSNSEYSGFLNKVYVGEKNDIANELIRQCFGVISCSLYMLILSSMVVAVGILLRFVYKKSVDITFLGLGTLLLSVSMTAESNI
;
A
#
# COMPACT_ATOMS: atom_id res chain seq x y z
N ARG A 1 16.43 20.43 50.45
CA ARG A 1 16.17 21.09 49.14
C ARG A 1 17.12 20.56 48.05
N ASN A 2 18.40 20.31 48.37
CA ASN A 2 19.44 19.88 47.43
C ASN A 2 19.29 18.43 46.88
N THR A 3 18.68 17.52 47.65
CA THR A 3 18.52 16.10 47.23
C THR A 3 17.44 15.91 46.14
N LEU A 4 16.45 16.78 46.06
CA LEU A 4 15.40 16.72 45.04
C LEU A 4 15.87 17.27 43.69
N GLU A 5 16.73 18.29 43.70
CA GLU A 5 17.34 18.87 42.49
C GLU A 5 18.31 17.89 41.80
N PHE A 6 19.10 17.14 42.61
CA PHE A 6 20.05 16.15 42.08
C PHE A 6 19.34 14.98 41.40
N LYS A 7 18.19 14.55 41.93
CA LYS A 7 17.40 13.47 41.39
C LYS A 7 16.72 13.84 40.04
N GLY A 8 16.31 15.10 39.89
CA GLY A 8 15.72 15.62 38.63
C GLY A 8 16.73 15.73 37.48
N LYS A 9 17.99 16.05 37.78
CA LYS A 9 19.04 16.22 36.78
C LYS A 9 19.54 14.87 36.20
N HIS A 10 19.56 13.82 37.02
CA HIS A 10 19.90 12.45 36.59
C HIS A 10 18.81 11.81 35.75
N THR A 11 17.55 11.99 36.12
CA THR A 11 16.41 11.48 35.35
C THR A 11 16.28 12.16 33.98
N SER A 12 16.58 13.47 33.89
CA SER A 12 16.58 14.18 32.61
C SER A 12 17.69 13.66 31.68
N LYS A 13 18.92 13.48 32.18
CA LYS A 13 20.03 12.92 31.38
C LYS A 13 19.72 11.50 30.89
N PHE A 14 19.19 10.62 31.75
CA PHE A 14 18.80 9.29 31.40
C PHE A 14 17.74 9.27 30.28
N LEU A 15 16.73 10.14 30.37
CA LEU A 15 15.66 10.24 29.38
C LEU A 15 16.21 10.68 28.00
N HIS A 16 17.11 11.66 27.97
CA HIS A 16 17.76 12.13 26.73
C HIS A 16 18.63 11.05 26.11
N THR A 17 19.38 10.31 26.94
CA THR A 17 20.23 9.21 26.45
C THR A 17 19.38 8.05 25.91
N ALA A 18 18.32 7.67 26.60
CA ALA A 18 17.38 6.63 26.16
C ALA A 18 16.71 7.02 24.85
N PHE A 19 16.29 8.27 24.71
CA PHE A 19 15.70 8.79 23.47
C PHE A 19 16.72 8.79 22.33
N GLY A 20 17.96 9.21 22.57
CA GLY A 20 19.03 9.18 21.58
C GLY A 20 19.36 7.76 21.10
N LEU A 21 19.44 6.81 22.04
CA LEU A 21 19.66 5.39 21.71
C LEU A 21 18.50 4.81 20.89
N MET A 22 17.27 5.19 21.21
CA MET A 22 16.08 4.77 20.46
C MET A 22 16.12 5.31 19.03
N LEU A 23 16.44 6.61 18.84
CA LEU A 23 16.60 7.19 17.50
C LEU A 23 17.71 6.50 16.70
N LEU A 24 18.83 6.19 17.36
CA LEU A 24 19.93 5.46 16.72
C LEU A 24 19.50 4.04 16.30
N ALA A 25 18.78 3.34 17.15
CA ALA A 25 18.25 2.01 16.83
C ALA A 25 17.29 2.04 15.62
N ILE A 26 16.47 3.10 15.52
CA ILE A 26 15.62 3.37 14.35
C ILE A 26 16.45 3.50 13.09
N LEU A 27 17.44 4.38 13.13
CA LEU A 27 18.30 4.66 11.98
C LEU A 27 19.01 3.37 11.52
N VAL A 28 19.56 2.62 12.48
CA VAL A 28 20.24 1.34 12.19
C VAL A 28 19.27 0.34 11.57
N PHE A 29 18.04 0.24 12.08
CA PHE A 29 17.04 -0.67 11.52
C PHE A 29 16.68 -0.30 10.07
N PHE A 30 16.50 0.99 9.76
CA PHE A 30 16.27 1.46 8.40
C PHE A 30 17.43 1.13 7.47
N VAL A 31 18.66 1.50 7.88
CA VAL A 31 19.85 1.24 7.07
C VAL A 31 20.07 -0.26 6.88
N ALA A 32 19.88 -1.06 7.94
CA ALA A 32 19.98 -2.52 7.84
C ALA A 32 18.88 -3.10 6.93
N GLY A 33 17.65 -2.60 7.01
CA GLY A 33 16.56 -3.02 6.13
C GLY A 33 16.89 -2.77 4.65
N GLU A 34 17.38 -1.57 4.32
CA GLU A 34 17.78 -1.22 2.95
C GLU A 34 19.00 -2.01 2.45
N LEU A 35 19.91 -2.42 3.35
CA LEU A 35 21.10 -3.18 2.98
C LEU A 35 20.83 -4.70 2.86
N ILE A 36 19.92 -5.23 3.69
CA ILE A 36 19.60 -6.67 3.75
C ILE A 36 18.58 -7.04 2.69
N MET A 37 17.66 -6.12 2.33
CA MET A 37 16.72 -6.40 1.25
C MET A 37 17.46 -6.45 -0.08
N PRO A 38 17.40 -7.56 -0.81
CA PRO A 38 18.00 -7.63 -2.12
C PRO A 38 17.34 -6.59 -3.01
N LYS A 39 18.11 -5.61 -3.45
CA LYS A 39 17.76 -4.74 -4.56
C LYS A 39 17.45 -5.67 -5.73
N GLU A 40 16.36 -5.38 -6.43
CA GLU A 40 15.83 -6.14 -7.56
C GLU A 40 16.75 -7.24 -8.05
N ASP A 41 16.33 -8.50 -7.93
CA ASP A 41 17.06 -9.58 -8.55
C ASP A 41 16.84 -9.46 -10.08
N PRO A 42 17.83 -8.93 -10.85
CA PRO A 42 17.67 -8.79 -12.30
C PRO A 42 17.62 -10.17 -12.99
N THR A 43 17.78 -11.24 -12.22
CA THR A 43 17.82 -12.63 -12.73
C THR A 43 16.46 -13.32 -12.71
N GLY A 44 15.36 -12.64 -12.25
CA GLY A 44 14.00 -13.16 -12.37
C GLY A 44 13.76 -14.52 -11.73
N ARG A 45 14.43 -14.82 -10.61
CA ARG A 45 14.26 -16.10 -9.90
C ARG A 45 12.94 -16.25 -9.13
N GLY A 46 12.16 -15.20 -9.03
CA GLY A 46 10.76 -15.32 -8.59
C GLY A 46 9.87 -15.53 -9.81
N ASN A 47 8.90 -16.43 -9.72
CA ASN A 47 7.86 -16.62 -10.76
C ASN A 47 6.89 -15.43 -10.83
N CYS A 48 7.36 -14.20 -10.60
CA CYS A 48 6.61 -12.96 -10.68
C CYS A 48 7.25 -12.03 -11.69
N ALA A 49 6.49 -11.63 -12.70
CA ALA A 49 6.89 -10.67 -13.72
C ALA A 49 5.87 -9.54 -13.83
N LEU A 50 6.29 -8.43 -14.44
CA LEU A 50 5.33 -7.44 -14.92
C LEU A 50 4.74 -7.96 -16.23
N TYR A 51 3.41 -7.90 -16.34
CA TYR A 51 2.74 -8.25 -17.58
C TYR A 51 3.00 -7.14 -18.62
N ASP A 52 3.61 -7.50 -19.73
CA ASP A 52 4.03 -6.61 -20.82
C ASP A 52 3.14 -6.73 -22.07
N GLY A 53 1.94 -7.29 -21.93
CA GLY A 53 0.98 -7.42 -23.01
C GLY A 53 0.58 -6.07 -23.62
N GLU A 54 0.18 -6.11 -24.87
CA GLU A 54 -0.39 -4.96 -25.56
C GLU A 54 -1.81 -4.70 -25.04
N TRP A 55 -2.04 -3.47 -24.58
CA TRP A 55 -3.32 -3.05 -24.03
C TRP A 55 -4.02 -2.08 -24.96
N GLU A 56 -5.32 -2.25 -25.10
CA GLU A 56 -6.21 -1.37 -25.82
C GLU A 56 -7.28 -0.82 -24.87
N ARG A 57 -7.56 0.46 -24.96
CA ARG A 57 -8.72 1.07 -24.32
C ARG A 57 -9.92 0.94 -25.26
N VAL A 58 -11.04 0.48 -24.73
CA VAL A 58 -12.31 0.43 -25.44
C VAL A 58 -13.15 1.63 -25.04
N LEU A 59 -13.46 2.48 -25.99
CA LEU A 59 -14.30 3.66 -25.79
C LEU A 59 -15.79 3.28 -25.84
N ALA A 60 -16.66 4.16 -25.32
CA ALA A 60 -18.10 3.92 -25.27
C ALA A 60 -18.76 3.69 -26.66
N ASP A 61 -18.14 4.18 -27.73
CA ASP A 61 -18.57 3.97 -29.11
C ASP A 61 -18.04 2.66 -29.72
N GLY A 62 -17.31 1.86 -28.94
CA GLY A 62 -16.68 0.62 -29.36
C GLY A 62 -15.34 0.79 -30.08
N THR A 63 -14.87 2.02 -30.25
CA THR A 63 -13.53 2.31 -30.82
C THR A 63 -12.45 1.82 -29.87
N ARG A 64 -11.38 1.23 -30.42
CA ARG A 64 -10.21 0.74 -29.69
C ARG A 64 -9.02 1.64 -29.96
N GLU A 65 -8.33 2.04 -28.91
CA GLU A 65 -7.10 2.83 -28.98
C GLU A 65 -5.99 2.18 -28.13
N PRO A 66 -4.75 2.11 -28.62
CA PRO A 66 -3.66 1.56 -27.84
C PRO A 66 -3.42 2.39 -26.60
N VAL A 67 -3.22 1.72 -25.44
CA VAL A 67 -2.95 2.36 -24.16
C VAL A 67 -1.78 1.71 -23.47
N LYS A 68 -0.95 2.54 -22.84
CA LYS A 68 0.20 2.02 -22.09
C LYS A 68 -0.21 1.71 -20.66
N VAL A 69 0.12 0.49 -20.19
CA VAL A 69 -0.03 0.03 -18.81
C VAL A 69 1.36 -0.35 -18.28
N PRO A 70 1.86 0.27 -17.20
CA PRO A 70 1.22 1.34 -16.44
C PRO A 70 1.21 2.69 -17.17
N GLY A 71 0.18 3.50 -16.87
CA GLY A 71 0.03 4.81 -17.49
C GLY A 71 -1.20 5.57 -17.03
N GLN A 72 -1.60 6.55 -17.81
CA GLN A 72 -2.81 7.32 -17.56
C GLN A 72 -3.49 7.64 -18.88
N CYS A 73 -4.79 7.44 -18.96
CA CYS A 73 -5.63 7.87 -20.06
C CYS A 73 -6.55 9.03 -19.62
N LYS A 74 -7.03 9.82 -20.56
CA LYS A 74 -8.00 10.88 -20.26
C LYS A 74 -9.35 10.24 -19.94
N ALA A 75 -9.86 10.47 -18.75
CA ALA A 75 -11.18 10.01 -18.33
C ALA A 75 -11.82 11.03 -17.39
N ALA A 76 -13.12 11.25 -17.53
CA ALA A 76 -13.88 12.09 -16.62
C ALA A 76 -14.08 11.36 -15.27
N ARG A 77 -14.35 12.12 -14.21
CA ARG A 77 -14.69 11.53 -12.92
C ARG A 77 -15.98 10.72 -13.02
N GLY A 78 -15.94 9.48 -12.55
CA GLY A 78 -17.06 8.55 -12.64
C GLY A 78 -17.21 7.85 -14.00
N GLU A 79 -16.36 8.16 -14.96
CA GLU A 79 -16.30 7.45 -16.24
C GLU A 79 -15.72 6.05 -16.03
N VAL A 80 -16.33 5.06 -16.71
CA VAL A 80 -15.81 3.70 -16.74
C VAL A 80 -14.72 3.63 -17.80
N VAL A 81 -13.51 3.31 -17.38
CA VAL A 81 -12.38 3.06 -18.28
C VAL A 81 -12.23 1.56 -18.44
N ARG A 82 -12.50 1.04 -19.65
CA ARG A 82 -12.31 -0.35 -20.00
C ARG A 82 -11.03 -0.52 -20.81
N ILE A 83 -10.14 -1.37 -20.32
CA ILE A 83 -8.91 -1.77 -21.02
C ILE A 83 -8.94 -3.26 -21.29
N GLU A 84 -8.44 -3.66 -22.44
CA GLU A 84 -8.44 -5.06 -22.89
C GLU A 84 -7.04 -5.47 -23.36
N THR A 85 -6.73 -6.75 -23.16
CA THR A 85 -5.51 -7.39 -23.69
C THR A 85 -5.82 -8.85 -24.03
N ALA A 86 -5.14 -9.40 -25.02
CA ALA A 86 -5.21 -10.83 -25.31
C ALA A 86 -4.28 -11.60 -24.36
N LEU A 87 -4.82 -12.58 -23.65
CA LEU A 87 -4.03 -13.46 -22.79
C LEU A 87 -3.23 -14.44 -23.65
N SER A 88 -1.99 -14.70 -23.25
CA SER A 88 -1.20 -15.77 -23.84
C SER A 88 -1.79 -17.13 -23.46
N GLU A 89 -1.68 -18.11 -24.37
CA GLU A 89 -2.05 -19.49 -24.06
C GLU A 89 -1.14 -20.04 -22.96
N SER A 90 -1.72 -20.63 -21.92
CA SER A 90 -1.03 -21.29 -20.83
C SER A 90 -1.67 -22.65 -20.54
N GLN A 91 -0.87 -23.62 -20.16
CA GLN A 91 -1.32 -24.92 -19.70
C GLN A 91 -1.52 -24.98 -18.17
N GLU A 92 -1.14 -23.92 -17.46
CA GLU A 92 -1.21 -23.82 -16.01
C GLU A 92 -2.05 -22.60 -15.61
N ASP A 93 -2.65 -22.67 -14.44
CA ASP A 93 -3.35 -21.55 -13.83
C ASP A 93 -2.35 -20.47 -13.43
N VAL A 94 -2.64 -19.23 -13.80
CA VAL A 94 -1.75 -18.09 -13.59
C VAL A 94 -2.47 -16.99 -12.82
N TRP A 95 -1.81 -16.45 -11.80
CA TRP A 95 -2.34 -15.33 -11.03
C TRP A 95 -1.90 -14.00 -11.62
N TYR A 96 -2.83 -13.07 -11.60
CA TYR A 96 -2.61 -11.67 -11.96
C TYR A 96 -2.92 -10.79 -10.75
N CYS A 97 -2.27 -9.65 -10.68
CA CYS A 97 -2.55 -8.65 -9.66
C CYS A 97 -2.40 -7.25 -10.23
N MET A 98 -3.40 -6.42 -9.99
CA MET A 98 -3.37 -5.00 -10.33
C MET A 98 -3.82 -4.17 -9.12
N ARG A 99 -3.19 -3.01 -8.90
CA ARG A 99 -3.64 -2.09 -7.85
C ARG A 99 -4.83 -1.26 -8.36
N ALA A 100 -5.91 -1.25 -7.61
CA ALA A 100 -7.00 -0.30 -7.76
C ALA A 100 -6.69 0.95 -6.91
N SER A 101 -6.29 2.06 -7.54
CA SER A 101 -5.93 3.31 -6.85
C SER A 101 -7.17 4.20 -6.66
N GLN A 102 -7.87 4.08 -5.54
CA GLN A 102 -9.13 4.75 -5.26
C GLN A 102 -10.19 4.54 -6.38
N GLN A 103 -10.20 3.33 -6.94
CA GLN A 103 -11.04 2.93 -8.06
C GLN A 103 -11.87 1.70 -7.68
N ASP A 104 -13.10 1.63 -8.18
CA ASP A 104 -13.81 0.36 -8.32
C ASP A 104 -13.18 -0.38 -9.50
N MET A 105 -13.05 -1.70 -9.40
CA MET A 105 -12.46 -2.54 -10.43
C MET A 105 -13.33 -3.75 -10.69
N GLN A 106 -13.60 -4.02 -11.96
CA GLN A 106 -14.23 -5.26 -12.42
C GLN A 106 -13.32 -5.92 -13.44
N VAL A 107 -13.12 -7.22 -13.32
CA VAL A 107 -12.22 -8.00 -14.18
C VAL A 107 -13.04 -9.09 -14.88
N TYR A 108 -12.93 -9.12 -16.20
CA TYR A 108 -13.62 -10.07 -17.06
C TYR A 108 -12.61 -10.90 -17.85
N ILE A 109 -12.94 -12.18 -18.10
CA ILE A 109 -12.26 -13.00 -19.10
C ILE A 109 -13.33 -13.42 -20.11
N GLY A 110 -13.15 -13.01 -21.38
CA GLY A 110 -14.25 -13.03 -22.32
C GLY A 110 -15.41 -12.18 -21.83
N ASP A 111 -16.58 -12.79 -21.68
CA ASP A 111 -17.79 -12.11 -21.17
C ASP A 111 -18.08 -12.42 -19.69
N GLU A 112 -17.25 -13.23 -19.03
CA GLU A 112 -17.47 -13.66 -17.66
C GLU A 112 -16.78 -12.73 -16.65
N LEU A 113 -17.55 -12.17 -15.70
CA LEU A 113 -17.01 -11.42 -14.55
C LEU A 113 -16.36 -12.39 -13.57
N ILE A 114 -15.03 -12.33 -13.44
CA ILE A 114 -14.25 -13.21 -12.55
C ILE A 114 -13.91 -12.56 -11.22
N LYS A 115 -13.81 -11.23 -11.19
CA LYS A 115 -13.48 -10.50 -9.97
C LYS A 115 -14.12 -9.13 -9.96
N GLU A 116 -14.67 -8.76 -8.81
CA GLU A 116 -15.14 -7.41 -8.53
C GLU A 116 -14.47 -6.89 -7.25
N TYR A 117 -14.05 -5.64 -7.27
CA TYR A 117 -13.55 -4.91 -6.14
C TYR A 117 -14.25 -3.56 -6.03
N THR A 118 -14.98 -3.36 -4.95
CA THR A 118 -15.61 -2.09 -4.57
C THR A 118 -15.72 -2.00 -3.05
N THR A 119 -15.66 -0.80 -2.50
CA THR A 119 -15.91 -0.55 -1.07
C THR A 119 -17.16 0.30 -0.86
N LYS A 120 -18.06 0.39 -1.87
CA LYS A 120 -19.26 1.24 -1.81
C LYS A 120 -20.12 1.00 -0.57
N ASP A 121 -20.29 -0.26 -0.19
CA ASP A 121 -21.17 -0.67 0.91
C ASP A 121 -20.48 -0.69 2.28
N SER A 122 -19.15 -0.68 2.32
CA SER A 122 -18.37 -0.80 3.56
C SER A 122 -17.63 0.48 3.98
N ARG A 123 -17.58 1.49 3.13
CA ARG A 123 -16.87 2.74 3.43
C ARG A 123 -17.64 3.60 4.42
N LEU A 124 -16.91 4.15 5.38
CA LEU A 124 -17.44 5.08 6.38
C LEU A 124 -17.44 6.53 5.87
N PHE A 125 -16.52 6.87 4.98
CA PHE A 125 -16.31 8.22 4.46
C PHE A 125 -15.89 8.21 3.00
N GLY A 126 -16.15 9.30 2.28
CA GLY A 126 -15.69 9.52 0.91
C GLY A 126 -16.56 8.87 -0.18
N ASN A 127 -16.24 9.18 -1.44
CA ASN A 127 -17.00 8.74 -2.63
C ASN A 127 -16.23 7.74 -3.50
N ASN A 128 -15.00 7.40 -3.12
CA ASN A 128 -14.14 6.47 -3.85
C ASN A 128 -13.91 5.20 -3.05
N SER A 129 -13.64 4.11 -3.72
CA SER A 129 -13.16 2.89 -3.07
C SER A 129 -11.75 3.10 -2.52
N ALA A 130 -11.40 2.37 -1.46
CA ALA A 130 -10.03 2.35 -0.95
C ALA A 130 -9.08 1.82 -2.02
N SER A 131 -7.81 2.20 -1.98
CA SER A 131 -6.84 1.54 -2.86
C SER A 131 -6.54 0.14 -2.33
N ALA A 132 -6.43 -0.85 -3.22
CA ALA A 132 -6.09 -2.22 -2.86
C ALA A 132 -5.39 -2.93 -4.01
N PHE A 133 -4.65 -3.97 -3.69
CA PHE A 133 -4.16 -4.92 -4.68
C PHE A 133 -5.21 -6.00 -4.92
N VAL A 134 -5.71 -6.07 -6.15
CA VAL A 134 -6.75 -6.98 -6.56
C VAL A 134 -6.11 -8.17 -7.27
N PHE A 135 -6.21 -9.33 -6.64
CA PHE A 135 -5.71 -10.60 -7.18
C PHE A 135 -6.85 -11.32 -7.90
N PHE A 136 -6.56 -11.86 -9.07
CA PHE A 136 -7.47 -12.70 -9.82
C PHE A 136 -6.70 -13.81 -10.53
N GLU A 137 -7.37 -14.94 -10.70
CA GLU A 137 -6.80 -16.15 -11.31
C GLU A 137 -7.32 -16.32 -12.71
N VAL A 138 -6.42 -16.64 -13.62
CA VAL A 138 -6.74 -17.06 -14.98
C VAL A 138 -6.44 -18.55 -15.06
N THR A 139 -7.49 -19.36 -15.13
CA THR A 139 -7.34 -20.80 -15.27
C THR A 139 -6.86 -21.17 -16.67
N ALA A 140 -6.22 -22.32 -16.81
CA ALA A 140 -5.75 -22.82 -18.10
C ALA A 140 -6.86 -22.86 -19.17
N GLU A 141 -8.10 -23.19 -18.77
CA GLU A 141 -9.27 -23.23 -19.66
C GLU A 141 -9.66 -21.87 -20.24
N LYS A 142 -9.32 -20.78 -19.53
CA LYS A 142 -9.60 -19.38 -19.91
C LYS A 142 -8.41 -18.69 -20.56
N SER A 143 -7.26 -19.36 -20.64
CA SER A 143 -6.08 -18.81 -21.32
C SER A 143 -6.38 -18.61 -22.81
N GLY A 144 -5.67 -17.68 -23.45
CA GLY A 144 -5.91 -17.33 -24.85
C GLY A 144 -7.16 -16.48 -25.11
N GLN A 145 -7.99 -16.21 -24.08
CA GLN A 145 -9.14 -15.33 -24.18
C GLN A 145 -8.73 -13.86 -23.93
N THR A 146 -9.68 -12.94 -24.15
CA THR A 146 -9.48 -11.52 -23.87
C THR A 146 -9.68 -11.25 -22.38
N LEU A 147 -8.68 -10.68 -21.74
CA LEU A 147 -8.78 -10.10 -20.40
C LEU A 147 -9.26 -8.66 -20.53
N ALA A 148 -10.36 -8.31 -19.87
CA ALA A 148 -10.86 -6.96 -19.80
C ALA A 148 -10.91 -6.48 -18.34
N ILE A 149 -10.44 -5.26 -18.10
CA ILE A 149 -10.46 -4.62 -16.79
C ILE A 149 -11.22 -3.30 -16.91
N GLU A 150 -12.26 -3.14 -16.11
CA GLU A 150 -13.03 -1.91 -15.99
C GLU A 150 -12.66 -1.19 -14.70
N LEU A 151 -12.32 0.07 -14.80
CA LEU A 151 -11.90 0.93 -13.69
C LEU A 151 -12.79 2.16 -13.62
N THR A 152 -13.31 2.47 -12.43
CA THR A 152 -14.13 3.67 -12.21
C THR A 152 -13.67 4.39 -10.96
N SER A 153 -13.45 5.71 -11.07
CA SER A 153 -13.11 6.57 -9.93
C SER A 153 -13.81 7.92 -10.02
N ASN A 154 -14.24 8.43 -8.88
CA ASN A 154 -14.78 9.81 -8.76
C ASN A 154 -13.71 10.83 -8.35
N SER A 155 -12.43 10.44 -8.35
CA SER A 155 -11.29 11.30 -7.97
C SER A 155 -10.39 11.63 -9.16
N GLU A 156 -9.26 12.24 -8.86
CA GLU A 156 -8.17 12.51 -9.82
C GLU A 156 -7.50 11.23 -10.34
N TYR A 157 -7.77 10.08 -9.72
CA TYR A 157 -7.30 8.77 -10.19
C TYR A 157 -8.16 8.17 -11.32
N SER A 158 -9.17 8.92 -11.83
CA SER A 158 -9.89 8.50 -13.03
C SER A 158 -8.93 8.39 -14.21
N GLY A 159 -8.96 7.26 -14.91
CA GLY A 159 -8.04 6.95 -16.01
C GLY A 159 -6.63 6.56 -15.60
N PHE A 160 -6.33 6.41 -14.31
CA PHE A 160 -5.03 5.94 -13.86
C PHE A 160 -4.94 4.41 -13.97
N LEU A 161 -3.91 3.92 -14.67
CA LEU A 161 -3.67 2.50 -14.96
C LEU A 161 -2.41 2.05 -14.24
N ASN A 162 -2.55 1.16 -13.28
CA ASN A 162 -1.43 0.63 -12.51
C ASN A 162 -0.73 -0.53 -13.23
N LYS A 163 0.45 -0.90 -12.73
CA LYS A 163 1.19 -2.09 -13.15
C LYS A 163 0.34 -3.34 -12.93
N VAL A 164 0.41 -4.27 -13.88
CA VAL A 164 -0.16 -5.61 -13.75
C VAL A 164 0.98 -6.59 -13.52
N TYR A 165 0.89 -7.34 -12.43
CA TYR A 165 1.82 -8.41 -12.09
C TYR A 165 1.23 -9.74 -12.52
N VAL A 166 2.10 -10.66 -12.94
CA VAL A 166 1.73 -12.02 -13.38
C VAL A 166 2.69 -13.04 -12.79
N GLY A 167 2.17 -14.18 -12.35
CA GLY A 167 2.97 -15.28 -11.80
C GLY A 167 2.23 -16.10 -10.75
N GLU A 168 2.96 -16.73 -9.86
CA GLU A 168 2.37 -17.40 -8.71
C GLU A 168 1.88 -16.40 -7.67
N LYS A 169 0.73 -16.65 -7.05
CA LYS A 169 0.12 -15.75 -6.07
C LYS A 169 1.06 -15.35 -4.93
N ASN A 170 1.80 -16.33 -4.40
CA ASN A 170 2.73 -16.08 -3.29
C ASN A 170 3.93 -15.25 -3.72
N ASP A 171 4.43 -15.46 -4.94
CA ASP A 171 5.55 -14.70 -5.47
C ASP A 171 5.17 -13.25 -5.74
N ILE A 172 3.97 -13.02 -6.30
CA ILE A 172 3.41 -11.67 -6.46
C ILE A 172 3.27 -10.99 -5.08
N ALA A 173 2.69 -11.68 -4.09
CA ALA A 173 2.51 -11.13 -2.75
C ALA A 173 3.85 -10.77 -2.09
N ASN A 174 4.85 -11.64 -2.20
CA ASN A 174 6.20 -11.39 -1.68
C ASN A 174 6.87 -10.19 -2.36
N GLU A 175 6.70 -10.05 -3.68
CA GLU A 175 7.24 -8.91 -4.41
C GLU A 175 6.58 -7.59 -3.96
N LEU A 176 5.25 -7.59 -3.79
CA LEU A 176 4.51 -6.42 -3.29
C LEU A 176 4.95 -6.05 -1.86
N ILE A 177 5.08 -7.03 -0.96
CA ILE A 177 5.59 -6.81 0.40
C ILE A 177 7.00 -6.21 0.34
N ARG A 178 7.87 -6.74 -0.52
CA ARG A 178 9.23 -6.26 -0.70
C ARG A 178 9.25 -4.80 -1.15
N GLN A 179 8.42 -4.43 -2.14
CA GLN A 179 8.33 -3.05 -2.63
C GLN A 179 7.80 -2.08 -1.57
N CYS A 180 6.89 -2.53 -0.73
CA CYS A 180 6.28 -1.71 0.32
C CYS A 180 6.99 -1.80 1.67
N PHE A 181 8.06 -2.61 1.80
CA PHE A 181 8.71 -2.91 3.08
C PHE A 181 9.17 -1.66 3.82
N GLY A 182 9.76 -0.70 3.13
CA GLY A 182 10.20 0.55 3.75
C GLY A 182 9.07 1.34 4.40
N VAL A 183 7.93 1.45 3.70
CA VAL A 183 6.75 2.17 4.19
C VAL A 183 6.09 1.41 5.35
N ILE A 184 5.95 0.08 5.23
CA ILE A 184 5.41 -0.78 6.30
C ILE A 184 6.25 -0.66 7.56
N SER A 185 7.56 -0.80 7.42
CA SER A 185 8.50 -0.73 8.54
C SER A 185 8.48 0.63 9.21
N CYS A 186 8.44 1.72 8.43
CA CYS A 186 8.33 3.07 8.94
C CYS A 186 7.03 3.28 9.71
N SER A 187 5.90 2.87 9.15
CA SER A 187 4.58 3.00 9.77
C SER A 187 4.50 2.22 11.09
N LEU A 188 4.97 0.98 11.10
CA LEU A 188 5.02 0.15 12.31
C LEU A 188 5.88 0.79 13.39
N TYR A 189 7.01 1.34 12.99
CA TYR A 189 7.93 2.01 13.89
C TYR A 189 7.30 3.26 14.53
N MET A 190 6.67 4.11 13.71
CA MET A 190 5.96 5.30 14.19
C MET A 190 4.80 4.93 15.11
N LEU A 191 4.11 3.82 14.86
CA LEU A 191 3.04 3.31 15.72
C LEU A 191 3.58 2.92 17.11
N ILE A 192 4.70 2.19 17.15
CA ILE A 192 5.34 1.79 18.43
C ILE A 192 5.80 3.03 19.19
N LEU A 193 6.49 3.95 18.54
CA LEU A 193 6.98 5.17 19.15
C LEU A 193 5.84 6.03 19.73
N SER A 194 4.78 6.21 18.95
CA SER A 194 3.59 6.96 19.37
C SER A 194 2.94 6.34 20.60
N SER A 195 2.79 5.01 20.58
CA SER A 195 2.20 4.27 21.70
C SER A 195 3.03 4.42 22.98
N MET A 196 4.37 4.40 22.87
CA MET A 196 5.26 4.65 24.00
C MET A 196 5.12 6.08 24.53
N VAL A 197 5.06 7.09 23.66
CA VAL A 197 4.89 8.49 24.06
C VAL A 197 3.55 8.71 24.77
N VAL A 198 2.48 8.12 24.25
CA VAL A 198 1.15 8.17 24.89
C VAL A 198 1.18 7.49 26.26
N ALA A 199 1.77 6.30 26.36
CA ALA A 199 1.87 5.56 27.63
C ALA A 199 2.66 6.36 28.68
N VAL A 200 3.79 6.97 28.30
CA VAL A 200 4.58 7.85 29.18
C VAL A 200 3.77 9.08 29.59
N GLY A 201 3.05 9.71 28.67
CA GLY A 201 2.19 10.86 28.95
C GLY A 201 1.10 10.52 29.98
N ILE A 202 0.43 9.37 29.80
CA ILE A 202 -0.57 8.85 30.74
C ILE A 202 0.06 8.60 32.12
N LEU A 203 1.21 7.91 32.17
CA LEU A 203 1.91 7.61 33.42
C LEU A 203 2.28 8.89 34.17
N LEU A 204 2.84 9.90 33.47
CA LEU A 204 3.21 11.19 34.06
C LEU A 204 2.01 11.93 34.60
N ARG A 205 0.87 11.85 33.93
CA ARG A 205 -0.38 12.49 34.38
C ARG A 205 -0.94 11.83 35.66
N PHE A 206 -0.98 10.49 35.69
CA PHE A 206 -1.54 9.76 36.84
C PHE A 206 -0.60 9.73 38.04
N VAL A 207 0.71 9.56 37.84
CA VAL A 207 1.69 9.40 38.93
C VAL A 207 2.17 10.76 39.41
N TYR A 208 2.49 11.67 38.50
CA TYR A 208 3.11 12.96 38.85
C TYR A 208 2.16 14.14 38.86
N LYS A 209 0.87 13.94 38.52
CA LYS A 209 -0.20 14.96 38.47
C LYS A 209 0.22 16.21 37.66
N LYS A 210 1.11 16.06 36.69
CA LYS A 210 1.53 17.13 35.79
C LYS A 210 0.71 17.03 34.48
N SER A 211 0.20 18.18 34.01
CA SER A 211 -0.32 18.29 32.65
C SER A 211 0.85 18.24 31.68
N VAL A 212 0.83 17.34 30.72
CA VAL A 212 1.93 17.14 29.80
C VAL A 212 1.42 17.23 28.38
N ASP A 213 1.92 18.21 27.64
CA ASP A 213 1.61 18.39 26.20
C ASP A 213 2.15 17.27 25.33
N ILE A 214 3.05 16.43 25.87
CA ILE A 214 3.60 15.22 25.24
C ILE A 214 2.51 14.25 24.77
N THR A 215 1.36 14.21 25.47
CA THR A 215 0.25 13.33 25.07
C THR A 215 -0.32 13.75 23.72
N PHE A 216 -0.40 15.04 23.43
CA PHE A 216 -0.83 15.55 22.14
C PHE A 216 0.18 15.24 21.03
N LEU A 217 1.46 15.31 21.33
CA LEU A 217 2.51 14.92 20.39
C LEU A 217 2.41 13.42 20.05
N GLY A 218 2.20 12.57 21.05
CA GLY A 218 1.99 11.13 20.84
C GLY A 218 0.75 10.83 20.01
N LEU A 219 -0.36 11.52 20.26
CA LEU A 219 -1.57 11.40 19.45
C LEU A 219 -1.35 11.87 18.01
N GLY A 220 -0.64 12.98 17.81
CA GLY A 220 -0.31 13.49 16.48
C GLY A 220 0.55 12.51 15.68
N THR A 221 1.58 11.92 16.29
CA THR A 221 2.43 10.91 15.63
C THR A 221 1.68 9.60 15.36
N LEU A 222 0.74 9.22 16.22
CA LEU A 222 -0.13 8.06 16.01
C LEU A 222 -1.05 8.28 14.81
N LEU A 223 -1.67 9.44 14.70
CA LEU A 223 -2.50 9.80 13.54
C LEU A 223 -1.69 9.80 12.25
N LEU A 224 -0.45 10.33 12.27
CA LEU A 224 0.44 10.28 11.12
C LEU A 224 0.80 8.85 10.72
N SER A 225 1.09 7.97 11.68
CA SER A 225 1.41 6.56 11.37
C SER A 225 0.23 5.84 10.73
N VAL A 226 -1.00 6.09 11.23
CA VAL A 226 -2.23 5.52 10.65
C VAL A 226 -2.47 6.06 9.24
N SER A 227 -2.28 7.37 9.01
CA SER A 227 -2.47 7.95 7.68
C SER A 227 -1.44 7.40 6.68
N MET A 228 -0.17 7.27 7.04
CA MET A 228 0.86 6.67 6.18
C MET A 228 0.52 5.21 5.84
N THR A 229 0.01 4.44 6.80
CA THR A 229 -0.42 3.06 6.56
C THR A 229 -1.64 3.02 5.63
N ALA A 230 -2.57 3.95 5.79
CA ALA A 230 -3.74 4.06 4.93
C ALA A 230 -3.37 4.47 3.49
N GLU A 231 -2.39 5.36 3.30
CA GLU A 231 -1.93 5.77 1.97
C GLU A 231 -1.09 4.69 1.27
N SER A 232 -0.32 3.91 2.03
CA SER A 232 0.46 2.80 1.46
C SER A 232 -0.43 1.68 0.93
N ASN A 233 -1.65 1.55 1.45
CA ASN A 233 -2.70 0.61 1.04
C ASN A 233 -2.15 -0.73 0.53
N ILE A 234 -1.57 -1.43 1.47
CA ILE A 234 -1.11 -2.79 1.25
C ILE A 234 -2.26 -3.75 1.56
#